data_02fab347c4aaf516ee9ec93c35f81d76
#
_entry.id   02fab347c4aaf516ee9ec93c35f81d76
#
_cell.length_a   1.000
_cell.length_b   1.000
_cell.length_c   1.000
_cell.angle_alpha   90.00
_cell.angle_beta   90.00
_cell.angle_gamma   90.00
#
_symmetry.space_group_name_H-M   'P 1'
#
loop_
_entity.id
_entity.type
_entity.pdbx_description
1 polymer ?
#
loop_
_entity_poly.entity_id
_entity_poly.type
_entity_poly.pdbx_seq_one_letter_code
_entity_poly.pdbx_strand_id
1 'polypeptide(L)'
;EMQLAAQSALIGVAEADLYPSFTLLGSLGLSAVSLGGAPTTLDAGLGPSLTWNVFDYGLIRNNVRVQDARFQQLAEIYRDAVLQAARDVDDAAVSYSKSLEQVGLLEQAEDAARRSLDIANLQYREGMADFERVLDAQRALFSQQERVVSNRGTVVSSLIAVDTAMGSGWQAGRTRPLLDDATIKTMQARSNWGELLDAPVPTQPIPDPEPTARQR
;
A
#
# COMPACT_ATOMS: atom_id res chain seq x y z
N GLU A 1 0.20 4.96 10.79
CA GLU A 1 0.90 6.01 11.56
C GLU A 1 0.49 7.40 11.08
N MET A 2 0.64 7.74 9.80
CA MET A 2 0.30 9.07 9.26
C MET A 2 -1.15 9.48 9.51
N GLN A 3 -2.10 8.54 9.46
CA GLN A 3 -3.50 8.81 9.80
C GLN A 3 -3.70 9.13 11.28
N LEU A 4 -2.96 8.47 12.17
CA LEU A 4 -2.95 8.78 13.60
C LEU A 4 -2.39 10.18 13.86
N ALA A 5 -1.28 10.54 13.22
CA ALA A 5 -0.70 11.87 13.32
C ALA A 5 -1.66 12.96 12.81
N ALA A 6 -2.32 12.71 11.68
CA ALA A 6 -3.34 13.62 11.14
C ALA A 6 -4.53 13.79 12.10
N GLN A 7 -5.03 12.70 12.68
CA GLN A 7 -6.14 12.78 13.63
C GLN A 7 -5.75 13.48 14.93
N SER A 8 -4.50 13.29 15.41
CA SER A 8 -3.98 14.05 16.55
C SER A 8 -3.96 15.55 16.29
N ALA A 9 -3.56 15.97 15.08
CA ALA A 9 -3.62 17.36 14.69
C ALA A 9 -5.06 17.90 14.62
N LEU A 10 -6.04 17.08 14.21
CA LEU A 10 -7.47 17.47 14.20
C LEU A 10 -8.04 17.72 15.59
N ILE A 11 -7.52 17.06 16.64
CA ILE A 11 -7.88 17.37 18.03
C ILE A 11 -7.46 18.82 18.34
N GLY A 12 -6.22 19.19 18.00
CA GLY A 12 -5.74 20.57 18.19
C GLY A 12 -6.53 21.60 17.40
N VAL A 13 -7.00 21.28 16.19
CA VAL A 13 -7.89 22.16 15.42
C VAL A 13 -9.23 22.33 16.14
N ALA A 14 -9.83 21.26 16.67
CA ALA A 14 -11.07 21.34 17.41
C ALA A 14 -10.91 22.12 18.74
N GLU A 15 -9.75 22.02 19.39
CA GLU A 15 -9.44 22.84 20.58
C GLU A 15 -9.27 24.33 20.24
N ALA A 16 -8.73 24.64 19.06
CA ALA A 16 -8.57 26.01 18.60
C ALA A 16 -9.91 26.77 18.48
N ASP A 17 -11.01 26.06 18.22
CA ASP A 17 -12.36 26.65 18.15
C ASP A 17 -12.84 27.20 19.50
N LEU A 18 -12.19 26.87 20.63
CA LEU A 18 -12.46 27.45 21.93
C LEU A 18 -11.92 28.89 22.07
N TYR A 19 -11.01 29.29 21.21
CA TYR A 19 -10.34 30.57 21.24
C TYR A 19 -10.90 31.51 20.17
N PRO A 20 -10.75 32.86 20.36
CA PRO A 20 -11.13 33.81 19.35
C PRO A 20 -10.28 33.68 18.08
N SER A 21 -10.92 33.66 16.92
CA SER A 21 -10.27 33.69 15.62
C SER A 21 -10.15 35.12 15.09
N PHE A 22 -8.96 35.50 14.64
CA PHE A 22 -8.68 36.75 13.99
C PHE A 22 -8.49 36.55 12.49
N THR A 23 -9.30 37.20 11.69
CA THR A 23 -9.17 37.17 10.25
C THR A 23 -9.00 38.59 9.68
N LEU A 24 -8.14 38.70 8.68
CA LEU A 24 -7.99 39.93 7.90
C LEU A 24 -8.71 39.73 6.56
N LEU A 25 -9.79 40.47 6.35
CA LEU A 25 -10.56 40.43 5.12
C LEU A 25 -10.11 41.57 4.21
N GLY A 26 -9.82 41.26 2.96
CA GLY A 26 -9.50 42.22 1.91
C GLY A 26 -10.34 41.99 0.67
N SER A 27 -10.86 43.05 0.08
CA SER A 27 -11.54 43.03 -1.21
C SER A 27 -10.98 44.10 -2.13
N LEU A 28 -10.79 43.74 -3.39
CA LEU A 28 -10.43 44.67 -4.47
C LEU A 28 -11.41 44.45 -5.62
N GLY A 29 -12.19 45.45 -5.95
CA GLY A 29 -13.18 45.42 -7.04
C GLY A 29 -12.96 46.51 -8.05
N LEU A 30 -13.14 46.23 -9.31
CA LEU A 30 -13.22 47.18 -10.42
C LEU A 30 -14.61 47.09 -11.02
N SER A 31 -15.37 48.18 -10.98
CA SER A 31 -16.68 48.28 -11.59
C SER A 31 -16.73 49.39 -12.65
N ALA A 32 -17.21 49.01 -13.85
CA ALA A 32 -17.45 49.95 -14.93
C ALA A 32 -18.96 49.97 -15.24
N VAL A 33 -19.56 51.16 -15.18
CA VAL A 33 -21.03 51.34 -15.28
C VAL A 33 -21.54 51.38 -16.72
N SER A 34 -20.70 51.63 -17.73
CA SER A 34 -21.15 51.55 -19.14
C SER A 34 -19.99 51.44 -20.14
N LEU A 35 -20.29 50.91 -21.33
CA LEU A 35 -19.37 50.81 -22.48
C LEU A 35 -19.03 52.16 -23.13
N GLY A 36 -19.53 53.27 -22.64
CA GLY A 36 -19.43 54.61 -23.24
C GLY A 36 -18.72 55.65 -22.39
N GLY A 37 -17.56 55.35 -21.77
CA GLY A 37 -16.70 56.35 -21.15
C GLY A 37 -17.08 56.82 -19.74
N ALA A 38 -17.82 56.02 -19.01
CA ALA A 38 -18.12 56.28 -17.59
C ALA A 38 -16.93 55.97 -16.68
N PRO A 39 -16.80 56.65 -15.52
CA PRO A 39 -15.68 56.45 -14.62
C PRO A 39 -15.64 55.00 -14.08
N THR A 40 -14.49 54.39 -14.21
CA THR A 40 -14.19 53.08 -13.57
C THR A 40 -13.97 53.36 -12.08
N THR A 41 -14.78 52.78 -11.23
CA THR A 41 -14.58 52.85 -9.77
C THR A 41 -13.72 51.68 -9.33
N LEU A 42 -12.68 52.01 -8.57
CA LEU A 42 -11.84 51.04 -7.87
C LEU A 42 -12.30 51.01 -6.42
N ASP A 43 -12.87 49.91 -6.00
CA ASP A 43 -13.25 49.65 -4.62
C ASP A 43 -12.18 48.80 -3.95
N ALA A 44 -11.55 49.34 -2.90
CA ALA A 44 -10.58 48.62 -2.10
C ALA A 44 -11.03 48.65 -0.63
N GLY A 45 -11.20 47.48 -0.04
CA GLY A 45 -11.55 47.37 1.38
C GLY A 45 -10.57 46.44 2.09
N LEU A 46 -10.11 46.82 3.27
CA LEU A 46 -9.31 45.99 4.17
C LEU A 46 -9.88 46.16 5.59
N GLY A 47 -10.22 45.04 6.24
CA GLY A 47 -10.77 45.08 7.59
C GLY A 47 -10.39 43.87 8.43
N PRO A 48 -9.98 44.09 9.70
CA PRO A 48 -9.82 42.98 10.65
C PRO A 48 -11.21 42.51 11.13
N SER A 49 -11.37 41.20 11.28
CA SER A 49 -12.55 40.58 11.87
C SER A 49 -12.15 39.67 13.03
N LEU A 50 -12.86 39.77 14.15
CA LEU A 50 -12.74 38.90 15.32
C LEU A 50 -14.03 38.11 15.45
N THR A 51 -13.91 36.77 15.49
CA THR A 51 -15.05 35.87 15.75
C THR A 51 -14.74 35.01 16.94
N TRP A 52 -15.64 34.97 17.92
CA TRP A 52 -15.50 34.11 19.11
C TRP A 52 -16.85 33.57 19.54
N ASN A 53 -16.96 32.26 19.63
CA ASN A 53 -18.15 31.56 20.10
C ASN A 53 -18.11 31.42 21.62
N VAL A 54 -18.63 32.41 22.36
CA VAL A 54 -18.58 32.43 23.82
C VAL A 54 -19.64 31.52 24.45
N PHE A 55 -20.81 31.37 23.79
CA PHE A 55 -21.91 30.55 24.25
C PHE A 55 -22.28 29.48 23.22
N ASP A 56 -21.73 28.29 23.40
CA ASP A 56 -21.92 27.16 22.50
C ASP A 56 -22.63 25.95 23.17
N TYR A 57 -23.08 26.11 24.40
CA TYR A 57 -23.70 25.06 25.22
C TYR A 57 -22.89 23.76 25.29
N GLY A 58 -21.55 23.85 25.15
CA GLY A 58 -20.63 22.73 25.20
C GLY A 58 -20.45 22.00 23.88
N LEU A 59 -20.93 22.53 22.76
CA LEU A 59 -20.81 21.95 21.44
C LEU A 59 -19.34 21.76 21.05
N ILE A 60 -18.50 22.78 21.21
CA ILE A 60 -17.07 22.75 20.87
C ILE A 60 -16.36 21.71 21.73
N ARG A 61 -16.58 21.69 23.04
CA ARG A 61 -16.00 20.69 23.97
C ARG A 61 -16.41 19.27 23.60
N ASN A 62 -17.67 19.08 23.17
CA ASN A 62 -18.12 17.78 22.70
C ASN A 62 -17.45 17.41 21.38
N ASN A 63 -17.23 18.35 20.47
CA ASN A 63 -16.50 18.11 19.24
C ASN A 63 -15.05 17.65 19.52
N VAL A 64 -14.35 18.27 20.46
CA VAL A 64 -13.01 17.82 20.91
C VAL A 64 -13.06 16.37 21.38
N ARG A 65 -14.05 15.99 22.21
CA ARG A 65 -14.22 14.61 22.70
C ARG A 65 -14.50 13.63 21.54
N VAL A 66 -15.24 14.06 20.52
CA VAL A 66 -15.48 13.23 19.33
C VAL A 66 -14.18 13.01 18.56
N GLN A 67 -13.34 14.05 18.41
CA GLN A 67 -12.03 13.89 17.73
C GLN A 67 -11.08 12.99 18.54
N ASP A 68 -11.08 13.10 19.88
CA ASP A 68 -10.32 12.21 20.74
C ASP A 68 -10.78 10.75 20.64
N ALA A 69 -12.09 10.50 20.63
CA ALA A 69 -12.63 9.15 20.43
C ALA A 69 -12.25 8.57 19.05
N ARG A 70 -12.21 9.40 18.02
CA ARG A 70 -11.74 8.99 16.68
C ARG A 70 -10.25 8.66 16.68
N PHE A 71 -9.44 9.40 17.44
CA PHE A 71 -8.03 9.06 17.62
C PHE A 71 -7.86 7.70 18.29
N GLN A 72 -8.61 7.40 19.35
CA GLN A 72 -8.60 6.10 20.00
C GLN A 72 -9.02 4.97 19.04
N GLN A 73 -10.07 5.19 18.23
CA GLN A 73 -10.48 4.24 17.22
C GLN A 73 -9.36 3.95 16.21
N LEU A 74 -8.67 4.98 15.72
CA LEU A 74 -7.55 4.81 14.78
C LEU A 74 -6.36 4.12 15.43
N ALA A 75 -6.13 4.32 16.74
CA ALA A 75 -5.08 3.61 17.48
C ALA A 75 -5.34 2.11 17.54
N GLU A 76 -6.59 1.68 17.74
CA GLU A 76 -6.94 0.26 17.69
C GLU A 76 -6.85 -0.32 16.29
N ILE A 77 -7.26 0.42 15.25
CA ILE A 77 -7.08 0.03 13.85
C ILE A 77 -5.58 -0.14 13.52
N TYR A 78 -4.73 0.73 14.03
CA TYR A 78 -3.28 0.62 13.84
C TYR A 78 -2.72 -0.66 14.49
N ARG A 79 -3.14 -0.95 15.74
CA ARG A 79 -2.75 -2.20 16.43
C ARG A 79 -3.19 -3.44 15.66
N ASP A 80 -4.43 -3.44 15.17
CA ASP A 80 -4.94 -4.56 14.36
C ASP A 80 -4.14 -4.72 13.07
N ALA A 81 -3.79 -3.63 12.39
CA ALA A 81 -2.97 -3.66 11.18
C ALA A 81 -1.56 -4.25 11.44
N VAL A 82 -0.93 -3.93 12.58
CA VAL A 82 0.36 -4.50 12.98
C VAL A 82 0.24 -6.01 13.23
N LEU A 83 -0.80 -6.44 13.93
CA LEU A 83 -1.06 -7.86 14.17
C LEU A 83 -1.38 -8.61 12.88
N GLN A 84 -2.11 -7.97 11.95
CA GLN A 84 -2.39 -8.56 10.64
C GLN A 84 -1.10 -8.73 9.83
N ALA A 85 -0.24 -7.72 9.79
CA ALA A 85 1.04 -7.82 9.10
C ALA A 85 1.92 -8.95 9.65
N ALA A 86 1.93 -9.15 10.98
CA ALA A 86 2.65 -10.27 11.59
C ALA A 86 2.07 -11.62 11.17
N ARG A 87 0.74 -11.76 11.12
CA ARG A 87 0.07 -12.98 10.63
C ARG A 87 0.39 -13.23 9.16
N ASP A 88 0.35 -12.20 8.32
CA ASP A 88 0.63 -12.34 6.90
C ASP A 88 2.06 -12.86 6.63
N VAL A 89 3.04 -12.44 7.44
CA VAL A 89 4.42 -12.96 7.36
C VAL A 89 4.47 -14.43 7.78
N ASP A 90 3.82 -14.79 8.89
CA ASP A 90 3.82 -16.17 9.40
C ASP A 90 3.11 -17.13 8.43
N ASP A 91 1.93 -16.77 7.95
CA ASP A 91 1.15 -17.55 6.97
C ASP A 91 1.93 -17.74 5.66
N ALA A 92 2.59 -16.70 5.16
CA ALA A 92 3.41 -16.77 3.97
C ALA A 92 4.64 -17.68 4.17
N ALA A 93 5.31 -17.59 5.33
CA ALA A 93 6.46 -18.46 5.66
C ALA A 93 6.07 -19.93 5.79
N VAL A 94 4.95 -20.21 6.46
CA VAL A 94 4.41 -21.57 6.57
C VAL A 94 4.02 -22.12 5.20
N SER A 95 3.32 -21.32 4.38
CA SER A 95 2.95 -21.70 3.01
C SER A 95 4.16 -22.04 2.16
N TYR A 96 5.22 -21.22 2.21
CA TYR A 96 6.47 -21.49 1.50
C TYR A 96 7.14 -22.78 1.96
N SER A 97 7.28 -22.98 3.28
CA SER A 97 7.89 -24.18 3.84
C SER A 97 7.12 -25.46 3.44
N LYS A 98 5.78 -25.40 3.51
CA LYS A 98 4.93 -26.54 3.17
C LYS A 98 4.89 -26.83 1.67
N SER A 99 4.93 -25.81 0.83
CA SER A 99 5.01 -26.01 -0.62
C SER A 99 6.34 -26.64 -1.05
N LEU A 100 7.46 -26.32 -0.39
CA LEU A 100 8.76 -26.98 -0.61
C LEU A 100 8.72 -28.47 -0.22
N GLU A 101 8.16 -28.80 0.95
CA GLU A 101 7.99 -30.17 1.40
C GLU A 101 7.14 -30.97 0.41
N GLN A 102 6.06 -30.36 -0.08
CA GLN A 102 5.14 -30.96 -1.05
C GLN A 102 5.80 -31.26 -2.40
N VAL A 103 6.73 -30.42 -2.90
CA VAL A 103 7.51 -30.71 -4.11
C VAL A 103 8.24 -32.04 -3.98
N GLY A 104 8.96 -32.25 -2.88
CA GLY A 104 9.71 -33.50 -2.66
C GLY A 104 8.81 -34.74 -2.64
N LEU A 105 7.60 -34.66 -2.07
CA LEU A 105 6.63 -35.77 -2.06
C LEU A 105 6.05 -36.01 -3.46
N LEU A 106 5.76 -34.96 -4.21
CA LEU A 106 5.23 -35.08 -5.58
C LEU A 106 6.28 -35.62 -6.56
N GLU A 107 7.55 -35.28 -6.41
CA GLU A 107 8.65 -35.83 -7.19
C GLU A 107 8.80 -37.35 -6.93
N GLN A 108 8.69 -37.79 -5.68
CA GLN A 108 8.68 -39.20 -5.34
C GLN A 108 7.46 -39.93 -5.97
N ALA A 109 6.29 -39.30 -5.99
CA ALA A 109 5.09 -39.84 -6.62
C ALA A 109 5.25 -39.91 -8.14
N GLU A 110 5.87 -38.93 -8.79
CA GLU A 110 6.21 -38.94 -10.21
C GLU A 110 7.15 -40.10 -10.54
N ASP A 111 8.21 -40.29 -9.74
CA ASP A 111 9.13 -41.41 -9.92
C ASP A 111 8.46 -42.78 -9.76
N ALA A 112 7.53 -42.90 -8.81
CA ALA A 112 6.75 -44.12 -8.65
C ALA A 112 5.82 -44.38 -9.85
N ALA A 113 5.16 -43.36 -10.37
CA ALA A 113 4.33 -43.44 -11.57
C ALA A 113 5.15 -43.79 -12.82
N ARG A 114 6.36 -43.26 -12.95
CA ARG A 114 7.29 -43.60 -14.03
C ARG A 114 7.69 -45.05 -14.00
N ARG A 115 8.06 -45.58 -12.83
CA ARG A 115 8.36 -47.01 -12.67
C ARG A 115 7.14 -47.88 -12.98
N SER A 116 5.95 -47.46 -12.61
CA SER A 116 4.70 -48.17 -12.95
C SER A 116 4.47 -48.25 -14.44
N LEU A 117 4.73 -47.17 -15.18
CA LEU A 117 4.66 -47.16 -16.65
C LEU A 117 5.68 -48.06 -17.29
N ASP A 118 6.92 -48.11 -16.77
CA ASP A 118 7.98 -49.01 -17.26
C ASP A 118 7.58 -50.47 -17.10
N ILE A 119 7.01 -50.84 -15.95
CA ILE A 119 6.50 -52.18 -15.69
C ILE A 119 5.32 -52.49 -16.61
N ALA A 120 4.36 -51.58 -16.79
CA ALA A 120 3.23 -51.78 -17.70
C ALA A 120 3.68 -52.03 -19.16
N ASN A 121 4.67 -51.24 -19.62
CA ASN A 121 5.26 -51.42 -20.94
C ASN A 121 5.98 -52.77 -21.10
N LEU A 122 6.66 -53.26 -20.05
CA LEU A 122 7.30 -54.59 -20.05
C LEU A 122 6.23 -55.67 -20.14
N GLN A 123 5.20 -55.62 -19.29
CA GLN A 123 4.10 -56.62 -19.27
C GLN A 123 3.35 -56.66 -20.60
N TYR A 124 3.13 -55.52 -21.25
CA TYR A 124 2.51 -55.45 -22.57
C TYR A 124 3.38 -56.12 -23.63
N ARG A 125 4.68 -55.84 -23.65
CA ARG A 125 5.62 -56.45 -24.60
C ARG A 125 5.71 -57.98 -24.45
N GLU A 126 5.61 -58.48 -23.20
CA GLU A 126 5.60 -59.93 -22.91
C GLU A 126 4.22 -60.57 -23.11
N GLY A 127 3.21 -59.80 -23.55
CA GLY A 127 1.85 -60.29 -23.77
C GLY A 127 1.07 -60.61 -22.48
N MET A 128 1.53 -60.10 -21.32
CA MET A 128 0.91 -60.35 -20.00
C MET A 128 -0.10 -59.25 -19.62
N ALA A 129 -0.21 -58.17 -20.37
CA ALA A 129 -1.13 -57.07 -20.10
C ALA A 129 -1.64 -56.45 -21.40
N ASP A 130 -2.85 -55.91 -21.35
CA ASP A 130 -3.46 -55.17 -22.46
C ASP A 130 -2.88 -53.74 -22.56
N PHE A 131 -2.98 -53.18 -23.77
CA PHE A 131 -2.49 -51.81 -24.04
C PHE A 131 -3.22 -50.74 -23.21
N GLU A 132 -4.45 -51.02 -22.79
CA GLU A 132 -5.21 -50.11 -21.89
C GLU A 132 -4.47 -49.84 -20.59
N ARG A 133 -3.79 -50.84 -20.01
CA ARG A 133 -2.97 -50.67 -18.80
C ARG A 133 -1.78 -49.72 -19.01
N VAL A 134 -1.18 -49.74 -20.20
CA VAL A 134 -0.10 -48.82 -20.57
C VAL A 134 -0.65 -47.39 -20.65
N LEU A 135 -1.81 -47.22 -21.28
CA LEU A 135 -2.45 -45.88 -21.37
C LEU A 135 -2.83 -45.34 -20.00
N ASP A 136 -3.34 -46.15 -19.11
CA ASP A 136 -3.69 -45.72 -17.75
C ASP A 136 -2.45 -45.36 -16.94
N ALA A 137 -1.37 -46.13 -17.02
CA ALA A 137 -0.10 -45.79 -16.38
C ALA A 137 0.50 -44.48 -16.95
N GLN A 138 0.36 -44.25 -18.26
CA GLN A 138 0.81 -43.02 -18.91
C GLN A 138 -0.01 -41.82 -18.48
N ARG A 139 -1.33 -41.91 -18.36
CA ARG A 139 -2.20 -40.85 -17.84
C ARG A 139 -1.87 -40.55 -16.38
N ALA A 140 -1.62 -41.59 -15.57
CA ALA A 140 -1.22 -41.42 -14.16
C ALA A 140 0.10 -40.65 -14.04
N LEU A 141 1.11 -41.04 -14.84
CA LEU A 141 2.40 -40.31 -14.89
C LEU A 141 2.20 -38.82 -15.28
N PHE A 142 1.45 -38.58 -16.35
CA PHE A 142 1.19 -37.25 -16.82
C PHE A 142 0.52 -36.38 -15.75
N SER A 143 -0.48 -36.94 -15.04
CA SER A 143 -1.13 -36.24 -13.91
C SER A 143 -0.16 -35.89 -12.77
N GLN A 144 0.82 -36.77 -12.45
CA GLN A 144 1.82 -36.46 -11.43
C GLN A 144 2.79 -35.39 -11.91
N GLN A 145 3.21 -35.44 -13.18
CA GLN A 145 4.07 -34.39 -13.76
C GLN A 145 3.40 -33.00 -13.74
N GLU A 146 2.12 -32.94 -14.08
CA GLU A 146 1.34 -31.69 -14.00
C GLU A 146 1.32 -31.15 -12.56
N ARG A 147 1.10 -32.02 -11.56
CA ARG A 147 1.11 -31.65 -10.13
C ARG A 147 2.48 -31.10 -9.67
N VAL A 148 3.59 -31.73 -10.10
CA VAL A 148 4.94 -31.25 -9.79
C VAL A 148 5.16 -29.86 -10.35
N VAL A 149 4.83 -29.62 -11.62
CA VAL A 149 5.01 -28.32 -12.28
C VAL A 149 4.13 -27.26 -11.61
N SER A 150 2.86 -27.56 -11.35
CA SER A 150 1.94 -26.66 -10.67
C SER A 150 2.44 -26.28 -9.27
N ASN A 151 2.91 -27.27 -8.50
CA ASN A 151 3.42 -27.00 -7.15
C ASN A 151 4.73 -26.20 -7.17
N ARG A 152 5.63 -26.42 -8.12
CA ARG A 152 6.81 -25.57 -8.30
C ARG A 152 6.43 -24.10 -8.54
N GLY A 153 5.36 -23.87 -9.31
CA GLY A 153 4.77 -22.55 -9.46
C GLY A 153 4.28 -21.96 -8.12
N THR A 154 3.63 -22.81 -7.30
CA THR A 154 3.18 -22.40 -5.94
C THR A 154 4.34 -22.03 -5.03
N VAL A 155 5.48 -22.76 -5.07
CA VAL A 155 6.68 -22.41 -4.30
C VAL A 155 7.17 -21.02 -4.65
N VAL A 156 7.25 -20.70 -5.94
CA VAL A 156 7.69 -19.36 -6.38
C VAL A 156 6.71 -18.27 -5.92
N SER A 157 5.40 -18.52 -6.06
CA SER A 157 4.38 -17.59 -5.60
C SER A 157 4.41 -17.37 -4.09
N SER A 158 4.63 -18.44 -3.32
CA SER A 158 4.76 -18.35 -1.85
C SER A 158 6.03 -17.61 -1.44
N LEU A 159 7.15 -17.79 -2.16
CA LEU A 159 8.38 -17.02 -1.92
C LEU A 159 8.15 -15.52 -2.14
N ILE A 160 7.47 -15.16 -3.23
CA ILE A 160 7.10 -13.77 -3.51
C ILE A 160 6.17 -13.21 -2.42
N ALA A 161 5.23 -14.03 -1.93
CA ALA A 161 4.35 -13.64 -0.84
C ALA A 161 5.11 -13.34 0.46
N VAL A 162 6.11 -14.16 0.82
CA VAL A 162 7.00 -13.90 1.97
C VAL A 162 7.75 -12.58 1.78
N ASP A 163 8.34 -12.38 0.61
CA ASP A 163 9.09 -11.16 0.29
C ASP A 163 8.20 -9.90 0.38
N THR A 164 6.99 -10.01 -0.14
CA THR A 164 5.99 -8.92 -0.08
C THR A 164 5.52 -8.67 1.35
N ALA A 165 5.24 -9.71 2.14
CA ALA A 165 4.77 -9.58 3.52
C ALA A 165 5.85 -8.96 4.43
N MET A 166 7.12 -9.24 4.18
CA MET A 166 8.25 -8.59 4.87
C MET A 166 8.48 -7.14 4.43
N GLY A 167 7.71 -6.65 3.44
CA GLY A 167 7.86 -5.30 2.92
C GLY A 167 9.17 -5.10 2.15
N SER A 168 9.76 -6.17 1.60
CA SER A 168 10.99 -6.07 0.81
C SER A 168 10.69 -5.69 -0.65
N GLY A 169 11.73 -5.46 -1.43
CA GLY A 169 11.59 -5.12 -2.85
C GLY A 169 11.49 -3.61 -3.15
N TRP A 170 10.92 -2.79 -2.27
CA TRP A 170 10.82 -1.34 -2.48
C TRP A 170 12.18 -0.64 -2.45
N GLN A 171 13.17 -1.24 -1.79
CA GLN A 171 14.55 -0.73 -1.74
C GLN A 171 15.26 -0.86 -3.09
N ALA A 172 14.95 -1.88 -3.88
CA ALA A 172 15.53 -2.08 -5.20
C ALA A 172 15.18 -0.95 -6.19
N GLY A 173 14.01 -0.31 -6.01
CA GLY A 173 13.58 0.85 -6.80
C GLY A 173 14.30 2.15 -6.45
N ARG A 174 14.97 2.24 -5.29
CA ARG A 174 15.67 3.47 -4.86
C ARG A 174 16.95 3.76 -5.62
N THR A 175 17.60 2.74 -6.17
CA THR A 175 18.83 2.86 -6.95
C THR A 175 18.58 3.05 -8.43
N ARG A 176 17.33 2.88 -8.89
CA ARG A 176 16.95 3.07 -10.29
C ARG A 176 16.07 4.31 -10.41
N PRO A 177 16.44 5.27 -11.27
CA PRO A 177 15.57 6.44 -11.49
C PRO A 177 14.18 5.97 -11.93
N LEU A 178 13.12 6.50 -11.29
CA LEU A 178 11.73 6.18 -11.61
C LEU A 178 11.33 6.58 -13.03
N LEU A 179 12.03 7.56 -13.58
CA LEU A 179 11.78 8.11 -14.91
C LEU A 179 13.04 7.92 -15.77
N ASP A 180 12.84 7.52 -16.99
CA ASP A 180 13.88 7.50 -18.03
C ASP A 180 14.25 8.92 -18.44
N ASP A 181 15.54 9.15 -18.77
CA ASP A 181 16.07 10.47 -19.17
C ASP A 181 15.29 11.09 -20.35
N ALA A 182 14.80 10.26 -21.26
CA ALA A 182 13.96 10.72 -22.38
C ALA A 182 12.62 11.27 -21.89
N THR A 183 12.03 10.63 -20.89
CA THR A 183 10.77 11.08 -20.26
C THR A 183 10.98 12.37 -19.49
N ILE A 184 12.07 12.51 -18.73
CA ILE A 184 12.43 13.72 -18.00
C ILE A 184 12.59 14.91 -18.96
N LYS A 185 13.34 14.74 -20.03
CA LYS A 185 13.48 15.78 -21.09
C LYS A 185 12.16 16.18 -21.70
N THR A 186 11.27 15.23 -21.95
CA THR A 186 9.95 15.49 -22.50
C THR A 186 9.05 16.24 -21.52
N MET A 187 9.15 15.95 -20.23
CA MET A 187 8.45 16.66 -19.15
C MET A 187 8.96 18.11 -19.03
N GLN A 188 10.27 18.29 -19.00
CA GLN A 188 10.90 19.62 -18.96
C GLN A 188 10.55 20.50 -20.16
N ALA A 189 10.41 19.89 -21.34
CA ALA A 189 10.01 20.62 -22.56
C ALA A 189 8.54 21.07 -22.55
N ARG A 190 7.66 20.35 -21.82
CA ARG A 190 6.22 20.65 -21.74
C ARG A 190 5.87 21.68 -20.67
N SER A 191 6.59 21.68 -19.55
CA SER A 191 6.25 22.51 -18.39
C SER A 191 7.50 22.79 -17.55
N ASN A 192 7.52 23.94 -16.88
CA ASN A 192 8.58 24.28 -15.95
C ASN A 192 8.33 23.58 -14.59
N TRP A 193 9.04 22.49 -14.34
CA TRP A 193 8.97 21.71 -13.11
C TRP A 193 9.89 22.25 -12.00
N GLY A 194 10.73 23.29 -12.30
CA GLY A 194 11.72 23.80 -11.37
C GLY A 194 12.67 22.69 -10.91
N GLU A 195 12.98 22.66 -9.62
CA GLU A 195 13.87 21.66 -9.00
C GLU A 195 13.19 20.31 -8.67
N LEU A 196 11.89 20.16 -8.94
CA LEU A 196 11.14 18.95 -8.58
C LEU A 196 11.61 17.68 -9.29
N LEU A 197 12.18 17.81 -10.49
CA LEU A 197 12.71 16.66 -11.26
C LEU A 197 14.14 16.31 -10.86
N ASP A 198 14.86 17.24 -10.22
CA ASP A 198 16.24 17.06 -9.78
C ASP A 198 16.32 16.71 -8.28
N ALA A 199 15.19 16.76 -7.56
CA ALA A 199 15.15 16.46 -6.14
C ALA A 199 15.57 15.00 -5.90
N PRO A 200 16.61 14.74 -5.08
CA PRO A 200 17.00 13.39 -4.76
C PRO A 200 15.85 12.67 -4.04
N VAL A 201 15.54 11.45 -4.50
CA VAL A 201 14.58 10.60 -3.80
C VAL A 201 15.08 10.41 -2.35
N PRO A 202 14.24 10.68 -1.32
CA PRO A 202 14.66 10.54 0.07
C PRO A 202 15.23 9.13 0.33
N THR A 203 16.51 9.06 0.63
CA THR A 203 17.23 7.80 0.82
C THR A 203 17.17 7.25 2.25
N GLN A 204 16.54 7.99 3.17
CA GLN A 204 16.37 7.55 4.56
C GLN A 204 14.90 7.39 4.90
N PRO A 205 14.52 6.35 5.67
CA PRO A 205 13.23 6.34 6.35
C PRO A 205 13.17 7.60 7.20
N ILE A 206 12.00 8.26 7.20
CA ILE A 206 11.74 9.38 8.10
C ILE A 206 12.04 8.87 9.50
N PRO A 207 12.98 9.47 10.26
CA PRO A 207 13.24 9.02 11.62
C PRO A 207 11.95 9.13 12.42
N ASP A 208 11.68 8.11 13.24
CA ASP A 208 10.56 8.16 14.17
C ASP A 208 10.63 9.48 14.96
N PRO A 209 9.51 10.19 15.13
CA PRO A 209 9.50 11.38 15.96
C PRO A 209 9.98 10.96 17.35
N GLU A 210 11.09 11.53 17.79
CA GLU A 210 11.58 11.31 19.15
C GLU A 210 10.44 11.51 20.15
N PRO A 211 10.23 10.58 21.10
CA PRO A 211 9.22 10.77 22.10
C PRO A 211 9.52 12.05 22.86
N THR A 212 8.75 13.09 22.62
CA THR A 212 8.84 14.35 23.33
C THR A 212 8.81 14.04 24.81
N ALA A 213 9.95 14.19 25.47
CA ALA A 213 10.09 14.04 26.91
C ALA A 213 9.03 14.94 27.57
N ARG A 214 8.00 14.32 28.17
CA ARG A 214 7.05 15.01 29.02
C ARG A 214 7.87 15.66 30.14
N GLN A 215 8.09 16.95 30.02
CA GLN A 215 8.55 17.74 31.14
C GLN A 215 7.47 17.68 32.23
N ARG A 216 7.92 17.27 33.41
CA ARG A 216 7.12 17.15 34.65
C ARG A 216 6.66 18.53 35.14
#